data_2596e0b20a96e110ab506fee34cf9de8
#
_entry.id   2596e0b20a96e110ab506fee34cf9de8
#
_cell.length_a   1.000
_cell.length_b   1.000
_cell.length_c   1.000
_cell.angle_alpha   90.00
_cell.angle_beta   90.00
_cell.angle_gamma   90.00
#
_symmetry.space_group_name_H-M   'P 1'
#
loop_
_entity.id
_entity.type
_entity.pdbx_description
1 polymer ?
#
loop_
_entity_poly.entity_id
_entity_poly.type
_entity_poly.pdbx_seq_one_letter_code
_entity_poly.pdbx_strand_id
1 'polypeptide(L)'
;MELRHLEYFIQVCNNNSFTKAAEVLGISQPTLSQQIRVLEGELDTPLFHRVGRGIKMTEAGKLLLDKGKFIMQQFDDVYNEIFELKGVKRGVITIGGLLEDLTYLTPYIMKFQQHYPNIIVKIIESEVAVNQIVDKNIDLGITRSAQIPDTLTSTLLYSEELVLVIPKKHPLNEKSFVSFRELAGLSRIMVSCSCRESIKIYSESLGLSLSEANIETKSSISLLSLVYNGHGVAIIPLSLVDFVNNDNLSIVRIIDPTPSQDINLIHFDDKFLSFAARIFMQKLNDPEKVSV
;
A
#
# COMPACT_ATOMS: atom_id res chain seq x y z
N MET A 1 17.52 -28.77 6.89
CA MET A 1 17.26 -27.45 6.25
C MET A 1 18.07 -26.38 6.96
N GLU A 2 18.90 -25.63 6.22
CA GLU A 2 19.68 -24.49 6.75
C GLU A 2 18.97 -23.18 6.42
N LEU A 3 19.20 -22.12 7.22
CA LEU A 3 18.63 -20.78 6.94
C LEU A 3 19.04 -20.26 5.55
N ARG A 4 20.26 -20.56 5.10
CA ARG A 4 20.76 -20.20 3.79
C ARG A 4 19.95 -20.83 2.65
N HIS A 5 19.51 -22.09 2.80
CA HIS A 5 18.63 -22.76 1.81
C HIS A 5 17.28 -22.07 1.73
N LEU A 6 16.76 -21.61 2.85
CA LEU A 6 15.51 -20.88 2.94
C LEU A 6 15.62 -19.49 2.28
N GLU A 7 16.70 -18.77 2.53
CA GLU A 7 17.01 -17.49 1.86
C GLU A 7 17.08 -17.66 0.34
N TYR A 8 17.80 -18.66 -0.15
CA TYR A 8 17.94 -18.96 -1.57
C TYR A 8 16.58 -19.27 -2.20
N PHE A 9 15.78 -20.08 -1.53
CA PHE A 9 14.43 -20.41 -1.99
C PHE A 9 13.54 -19.17 -2.10
N ILE A 10 13.52 -18.32 -1.06
CA ILE A 10 12.75 -17.06 -1.04
C ILE A 10 13.19 -16.14 -2.18
N GLN A 11 14.50 -16.01 -2.44
CA GLN A 11 15.02 -15.20 -3.53
C GLN A 11 14.61 -15.73 -4.90
N VAL A 12 14.57 -17.03 -5.10
CA VAL A 12 14.05 -17.63 -6.35
C VAL A 12 12.56 -17.31 -6.53
N CYS A 13 11.76 -17.39 -5.46
CA CYS A 13 10.34 -17.04 -5.48
C CYS A 13 10.12 -15.56 -5.84
N ASN A 14 10.83 -14.64 -5.17
CA ASN A 14 10.69 -13.20 -5.36
C ASN A 14 11.04 -12.75 -6.79
N ASN A 15 12.06 -13.37 -7.39
CA ASN A 15 12.51 -13.05 -8.74
C ASN A 15 11.82 -13.85 -9.84
N ASN A 16 11.05 -14.90 -9.47
CA ASN A 16 10.44 -15.86 -10.39
C ASN A 16 11.44 -16.38 -11.46
N SER A 17 12.72 -16.46 -11.09
CA SER A 17 13.84 -16.81 -12.00
C SER A 17 15.08 -17.21 -11.22
N PHE A 18 15.62 -18.39 -11.52
CA PHE A 18 16.89 -18.84 -10.93
C PHE A 18 18.06 -17.96 -11.33
N THR A 19 18.10 -17.46 -12.58
CA THR A 19 19.18 -16.61 -13.06
C THR A 19 19.21 -15.26 -12.33
N LYS A 20 18.06 -14.56 -12.29
CA LYS A 20 17.94 -13.28 -11.58
C LYS A 20 18.20 -13.43 -10.08
N ALA A 21 17.68 -14.49 -9.45
CA ALA A 21 17.93 -14.74 -8.04
C ALA A 21 19.43 -15.00 -7.76
N ALA A 22 20.13 -15.74 -8.63
CA ALA A 22 21.55 -15.99 -8.50
C ALA A 22 22.38 -14.69 -8.63
N GLU A 23 22.00 -13.79 -9.55
CA GLU A 23 22.61 -12.46 -9.69
C GLU A 23 22.44 -11.63 -8.41
N VAL A 24 21.22 -11.59 -7.83
CA VAL A 24 20.95 -10.88 -6.57
C VAL A 24 21.76 -11.46 -5.41
N LEU A 25 21.91 -12.78 -5.36
CA LEU A 25 22.66 -13.49 -4.30
C LEU A 25 24.19 -13.46 -4.51
N GLY A 26 24.67 -12.98 -5.66
CA GLY A 26 26.10 -12.96 -5.99
C GLY A 26 26.71 -14.35 -6.16
N ILE A 27 25.93 -15.35 -6.59
CA ILE A 27 26.38 -16.72 -6.82
C ILE A 27 26.07 -17.19 -8.24
N SER A 28 26.64 -18.34 -8.65
CA SER A 28 26.33 -18.90 -9.96
C SER A 28 24.94 -19.55 -9.97
N GLN A 29 24.23 -19.46 -11.09
CA GLN A 29 22.91 -20.12 -11.24
C GLN A 29 22.99 -21.65 -11.04
N PRO A 30 24.03 -22.38 -11.52
CA PRO A 30 24.17 -23.80 -11.20
C PRO A 30 24.28 -24.07 -9.69
N THR A 31 25.03 -23.23 -8.96
CA THR A 31 25.16 -23.33 -7.50
C THR A 31 23.79 -23.16 -6.82
N LEU A 32 23.05 -22.11 -7.19
CA LEU A 32 21.71 -21.88 -6.65
C LEU A 32 20.77 -23.06 -6.94
N SER A 33 20.76 -23.53 -8.18
CA SER A 33 19.94 -24.68 -8.59
C SER A 33 20.28 -25.95 -7.80
N GLN A 34 21.56 -26.19 -7.52
CA GLN A 34 22.01 -27.31 -6.71
C GLN A 34 21.54 -27.18 -5.24
N GLN A 35 21.62 -25.99 -4.65
CA GLN A 35 21.19 -25.75 -3.28
C GLN A 35 19.66 -25.92 -3.12
N ILE A 36 18.88 -25.50 -4.11
CA ILE A 36 17.43 -25.76 -4.12
C ILE A 36 17.13 -27.26 -4.23
N ARG A 37 17.88 -28.01 -5.07
CA ARG A 37 17.71 -29.49 -5.13
C ARG A 37 18.06 -30.18 -3.81
N VAL A 38 19.07 -29.70 -3.09
CA VAL A 38 19.40 -30.20 -1.75
C VAL A 38 18.22 -29.97 -0.80
N LEU A 39 17.65 -28.76 -0.82
CA LEU A 39 16.47 -28.43 -0.01
C LEU A 39 15.27 -29.30 -0.36
N GLU A 40 14.97 -29.49 -1.65
CA GLU A 40 13.90 -30.37 -2.13
C GLU A 40 14.12 -31.83 -1.71
N GLY A 41 15.39 -32.30 -1.75
CA GLY A 41 15.76 -33.63 -1.29
C GLY A 41 15.63 -33.82 0.22
N GLU A 42 15.96 -32.80 1.02
CA GLU A 42 15.73 -32.84 2.48
C GLU A 42 14.24 -32.85 2.86
N LEU A 43 13.40 -32.22 2.05
CA LEU A 43 11.95 -32.18 2.25
C LEU A 43 11.21 -33.35 1.57
N ASP A 44 11.93 -34.17 0.81
CA ASP A 44 11.40 -35.26 -0.03
C ASP A 44 10.21 -34.79 -0.91
N THR A 45 10.31 -33.55 -1.40
CA THR A 45 9.21 -32.94 -2.15
C THR A 45 9.72 -31.82 -3.07
N PRO A 46 9.25 -31.70 -4.32
CA PRO A 46 9.61 -30.59 -5.19
C PRO A 46 8.92 -29.30 -4.72
N LEU A 47 9.67 -28.21 -4.75
CA LEU A 47 9.16 -26.87 -4.43
C LEU A 47 8.80 -26.07 -5.69
N PHE A 48 9.38 -26.43 -6.83
CA PHE A 48 9.11 -25.83 -8.12
C PHE A 48 8.77 -26.85 -9.20
N HIS A 49 7.83 -26.50 -10.08
CA HIS A 49 7.62 -27.15 -11.37
C HIS A 49 8.28 -26.34 -12.48
N ARG A 50 8.93 -27.00 -13.41
CA ARG A 50 9.39 -26.38 -14.65
C ARG A 50 8.23 -26.30 -15.64
N VAL A 51 7.89 -25.09 -16.08
CA VAL A 51 6.82 -24.83 -17.05
C VAL A 51 7.42 -24.08 -18.24
N GLY A 52 7.71 -24.78 -19.31
CA GLY A 52 8.35 -24.18 -20.48
C GLY A 52 9.71 -23.56 -20.13
N ARG A 53 9.86 -22.23 -20.34
CA ARG A 53 11.05 -21.44 -19.99
C ARG A 53 11.02 -20.84 -18.58
N GLY A 54 9.97 -21.07 -17.81
CA GLY A 54 9.79 -20.49 -16.47
C GLY A 54 9.67 -21.53 -15.36
N ILE A 55 9.42 -21.05 -14.16
CA ILE A 55 9.18 -21.88 -12.97
C ILE A 55 7.81 -21.51 -12.38
N LYS A 56 7.16 -22.50 -11.76
CA LYS A 56 5.93 -22.31 -10.99
C LYS A 56 6.08 -23.03 -9.65
N MET A 57 5.72 -22.37 -8.56
CA MET A 57 5.73 -23.00 -7.23
C MET A 57 4.73 -24.14 -7.16
N THR A 58 5.11 -25.20 -6.42
CA THR A 58 4.20 -26.24 -5.96
C THR A 58 3.39 -25.77 -4.75
N GLU A 59 2.40 -26.55 -4.29
CA GLU A 59 1.71 -26.25 -3.03
C GLU A 59 2.68 -26.31 -1.82
N ALA A 60 3.64 -27.25 -1.82
CA ALA A 60 4.70 -27.30 -0.83
C ALA A 60 5.59 -26.05 -0.89
N GLY A 61 5.90 -25.55 -2.11
CA GLY A 61 6.63 -24.30 -2.31
C GLY A 61 5.88 -23.09 -1.73
N LYS A 62 4.57 -22.99 -1.95
CA LYS A 62 3.77 -21.89 -1.37
C LYS A 62 3.77 -21.94 0.15
N LEU A 63 3.58 -23.12 0.75
CA LEU A 63 3.64 -23.32 2.19
C LEU A 63 5.01 -22.92 2.74
N LEU A 64 6.09 -23.38 2.10
CA LEU A 64 7.44 -23.04 2.53
C LEU A 64 7.74 -21.54 2.40
N LEU A 65 7.22 -20.89 1.35
CA LEU A 65 7.40 -19.44 1.19
C LEU A 65 6.74 -18.66 2.33
N ASP A 66 5.49 -19.02 2.67
CA ASP A 66 4.75 -18.36 3.76
C ASP A 66 5.48 -18.52 5.11
N LYS A 67 5.80 -19.76 5.47
CA LYS A 67 6.49 -20.05 6.74
C LYS A 67 7.93 -19.57 6.73
N GLY A 68 8.59 -19.67 5.58
CA GLY A 68 9.98 -19.27 5.41
C GLY A 68 10.21 -17.78 5.59
N LYS A 69 9.36 -16.94 5.03
CA LYS A 69 9.42 -15.48 5.25
C LYS A 69 9.31 -15.14 6.75
N PHE A 70 8.39 -15.80 7.46
CA PHE A 70 8.23 -15.60 8.89
C PHE A 70 9.48 -16.04 9.69
N ILE A 71 10.05 -17.21 9.36
CA ILE A 71 11.28 -17.71 10.01
C ILE A 71 12.43 -16.71 9.80
N MET A 72 12.63 -16.22 8.58
CA MET A 72 13.69 -15.24 8.28
C MET A 72 13.47 -13.93 9.04
N GLN A 73 12.23 -13.45 9.12
CA GLN A 73 11.87 -12.27 9.91
C GLN A 73 12.21 -12.47 11.39
N GLN A 74 11.82 -13.60 11.99
CA GLN A 74 12.14 -13.90 13.40
C GLN A 74 13.66 -13.99 13.66
N PHE A 75 14.40 -14.51 12.69
CA PHE A 75 15.85 -14.55 12.77
C PHE A 75 16.46 -13.14 12.80
N ASP A 76 16.00 -12.25 11.91
CA ASP A 76 16.42 -10.85 11.90
C ASP A 76 16.01 -10.12 13.20
N ASP A 77 14.82 -10.40 13.72
CA ASP A 77 14.32 -9.81 14.95
C ASP A 77 15.19 -10.17 16.17
N VAL A 78 15.66 -11.42 16.27
CA VAL A 78 16.61 -11.83 17.33
C VAL A 78 17.87 -10.97 17.30
N TYR A 79 18.44 -10.73 16.12
CA TYR A 79 19.60 -9.85 15.98
C TYR A 79 19.29 -8.42 16.40
N ASN A 80 18.15 -7.89 15.97
CA ASN A 80 17.76 -6.52 16.27
C ASN A 80 17.47 -6.31 17.75
N GLU A 81 16.82 -7.27 18.42
CA GLU A 81 16.57 -7.25 19.86
C GLU A 81 17.86 -7.36 20.68
N ILE A 82 18.82 -8.20 20.27
CA ILE A 82 20.15 -8.26 20.90
C ILE A 82 20.89 -6.92 20.76
N PHE A 83 20.78 -6.24 19.61
CA PHE A 83 21.37 -4.90 19.45
C PHE A 83 20.66 -3.84 20.30
N GLU A 84 19.34 -3.96 20.50
CA GLU A 84 18.60 -3.08 21.41
C GLU A 84 19.12 -3.17 22.84
N LEU A 85 19.48 -4.36 23.33
CA LEU A 85 20.12 -4.52 24.64
C LEU A 85 21.43 -3.73 24.78
N LYS A 86 22.07 -3.39 23.64
CA LYS A 86 23.26 -2.54 23.56
C LYS A 86 22.92 -1.05 23.31
N GLY A 87 21.63 -0.68 23.40
CA GLY A 87 21.14 0.68 23.14
C GLY A 87 21.05 1.06 21.66
N VAL A 88 21.23 0.11 20.74
CA VAL A 88 21.17 0.37 19.28
C VAL A 88 19.89 -0.23 18.70
N LYS A 89 18.90 0.61 18.40
CA LYS A 89 17.70 0.21 17.68
C LYS A 89 17.94 0.25 16.18
N ARG A 90 17.85 -0.89 15.51
CA ARG A 90 18.04 -1.04 14.07
C ARG A 90 17.01 -2.00 13.49
N GLY A 91 16.89 -2.03 12.19
CA GLY A 91 15.98 -2.91 11.46
C GLY A 91 15.47 -2.28 10.18
N VAL A 92 14.51 -2.94 9.58
CA VAL A 92 13.82 -2.45 8.38
C VAL A 92 12.33 -2.51 8.65
N ILE A 93 11.61 -1.47 8.30
CA ILE A 93 10.15 -1.46 8.23
C ILE A 93 9.74 -1.14 6.80
N THR A 94 8.81 -1.90 6.26
CA THR A 94 8.26 -1.67 4.92
C THR A 94 6.79 -1.29 5.04
N ILE A 95 6.45 -0.10 4.55
CA ILE A 95 5.09 0.46 4.60
C ILE A 95 4.56 0.55 3.16
N GLY A 96 3.37 0.02 2.91
CA GLY A 96 2.74 0.04 1.59
C GLY A 96 1.38 0.71 1.61
N GLY A 97 1.01 1.35 0.49
CA GLY A 97 -0.28 2.00 0.32
C GLY A 97 -0.33 2.85 -0.94
N LEU A 98 -1.40 3.59 -1.14
CA LEU A 98 -1.49 4.59 -2.20
C LEU A 98 -0.59 5.79 -1.89
N LEU A 99 -0.10 6.47 -2.91
CA LEU A 99 0.81 7.61 -2.77
C LEU A 99 0.23 8.71 -1.86
N GLU A 100 -1.02 9.06 -2.07
CA GLU A 100 -1.74 10.05 -1.28
C GLU A 100 -1.83 9.69 0.21
N ASP A 101 -2.05 8.40 0.51
CA ASP A 101 -2.17 7.91 1.89
C ASP A 101 -0.80 7.85 2.57
N LEU A 102 0.23 7.44 1.83
CA LEU A 102 1.61 7.39 2.32
C LEU A 102 2.12 8.78 2.68
N THR A 103 1.65 9.81 1.98
CA THR A 103 1.99 11.21 2.26
C THR A 103 1.53 11.64 3.66
N TYR A 104 0.38 11.15 4.12
CA TYR A 104 -0.11 11.40 5.48
C TYR A 104 0.89 10.91 6.55
N LEU A 105 1.59 9.80 6.31
CA LEU A 105 2.58 9.28 7.25
C LEU A 105 3.91 10.03 7.23
N THR A 106 4.16 10.90 6.27
CA THR A 106 5.46 11.58 6.12
C THR A 106 5.92 12.30 7.39
N PRO A 107 5.11 13.10 8.10
CA PRO A 107 5.52 13.75 9.35
C PRO A 107 5.90 12.74 10.45
N TYR A 108 5.16 11.63 10.55
CA TYR A 108 5.43 10.57 11.51
C TYR A 108 6.72 9.84 11.18
N ILE A 109 6.97 9.53 9.89
CA ILE A 109 8.20 8.90 9.42
C ILE A 109 9.41 9.81 9.70
N MET A 110 9.31 11.10 9.44
CA MET A 110 10.38 12.06 9.71
C MET A 110 10.71 12.11 11.21
N LYS A 111 9.69 12.24 12.08
CA LYS A 111 9.88 12.23 13.53
C LYS A 111 10.46 10.90 14.03
N PHE A 112 9.99 9.79 13.46
CA PHE A 112 10.50 8.46 13.76
C PHE A 112 11.99 8.34 13.39
N GLN A 113 12.39 8.76 12.20
CA GLN A 113 13.78 8.72 11.73
C GLN A 113 14.73 9.55 12.57
N GLN A 114 14.28 10.70 13.10
CA GLN A 114 15.07 11.51 14.03
C GLN A 114 15.40 10.75 15.33
N HIS A 115 14.46 9.92 15.83
CA HIS A 115 14.66 9.14 17.06
C HIS A 115 15.36 7.80 16.83
N TYR A 116 15.20 7.23 15.63
CA TYR A 116 15.69 5.90 15.27
C TYR A 116 16.44 5.91 13.91
N PRO A 117 17.58 6.61 13.83
CA PRO A 117 18.29 6.83 12.56
C PRO A 117 18.84 5.54 11.93
N ASN A 118 18.98 4.48 12.72
CA ASN A 118 19.47 3.17 12.24
C ASN A 118 18.35 2.22 11.79
N ILE A 119 17.06 2.66 11.83
CA ILE A 119 15.96 1.89 11.27
C ILE A 119 15.69 2.41 9.86
N ILE A 120 15.73 1.53 8.88
CA ILE A 120 15.43 1.84 7.49
C ILE A 120 13.91 1.78 7.30
N VAL A 121 13.31 2.87 6.82
CA VAL A 121 11.91 2.90 6.40
C VAL A 121 11.85 2.77 4.89
N LYS A 122 11.25 1.67 4.40
CA LYS A 122 10.95 1.46 2.99
C LYS A 122 9.49 1.81 2.73
N ILE A 123 9.25 2.62 1.71
CA ILE A 123 7.89 3.01 1.30
C ILE A 123 7.64 2.39 -0.07
N ILE A 124 6.53 1.66 -0.21
CA ILE A 124 6.15 0.97 -1.44
C ILE A 124 4.76 1.44 -1.85
N GLU A 125 4.68 2.07 -3.02
CA GLU A 125 3.36 2.39 -3.60
C GLU A 125 2.66 1.11 -4.04
N SER A 126 1.42 0.91 -3.54
CA SER A 126 0.63 -0.28 -3.84
C SER A 126 -0.87 -0.01 -3.71
N GLU A 127 -1.61 -0.32 -4.77
CA GLU A 127 -3.08 -0.33 -4.76
C GLU A 127 -3.66 -1.54 -4.01
N VAL A 128 -2.83 -2.55 -3.72
CA VAL A 128 -3.23 -3.84 -3.15
C VAL A 128 -2.53 -4.11 -1.82
N ALA A 129 -2.46 -3.11 -0.95
CA ALA A 129 -1.77 -3.20 0.34
C ALA A 129 -2.22 -4.41 1.18
N VAL A 130 -3.51 -4.76 1.17
CA VAL A 130 -4.04 -5.94 1.86
C VAL A 130 -3.34 -7.22 1.39
N ASN A 131 -3.22 -7.42 0.07
CA ASN A 131 -2.54 -8.61 -0.48
C ASN A 131 -1.05 -8.59 -0.16
N GLN A 132 -0.41 -7.42 -0.21
CA GLN A 132 1.01 -7.27 0.12
C GLN A 132 1.31 -7.64 1.59
N ILE A 133 0.40 -7.29 2.53
CA ILE A 133 0.50 -7.73 3.92
C ILE A 133 0.35 -9.26 4.00
N VAL A 134 -0.71 -9.81 3.39
CA VAL A 134 -0.96 -11.28 3.40
C VAL A 134 0.23 -12.04 2.84
N ASP A 135 0.84 -11.53 1.76
CA ASP A 135 2.04 -12.11 1.14
C ASP A 135 3.34 -11.80 1.91
N LYS A 136 3.25 -11.08 3.04
CA LYS A 136 4.41 -10.68 3.88
C LYS A 136 5.50 -9.92 3.08
N ASN A 137 5.08 -9.09 2.15
CA ASN A 137 5.98 -8.23 1.37
C ASN A 137 6.14 -6.85 2.01
N ILE A 138 5.17 -6.44 2.85
CA ILE A 138 5.18 -5.22 3.65
C ILE A 138 4.79 -5.54 5.09
N ASP A 139 5.29 -4.76 6.04
CA ASP A 139 4.98 -4.89 7.48
C ASP A 139 3.68 -4.17 7.83
N LEU A 140 3.50 -2.97 7.32
CA LEU A 140 2.33 -2.12 7.53
C LEU A 140 1.71 -1.74 6.19
N GLY A 141 0.39 -1.78 6.11
CA GLY A 141 -0.36 -1.36 4.92
C GLY A 141 -1.30 -0.21 5.25
N ILE A 142 -1.46 0.74 4.33
CA ILE A 142 -2.52 1.71 4.38
C ILE A 142 -3.54 1.34 3.31
N THR A 143 -4.80 1.29 3.70
CA THR A 143 -5.87 0.88 2.79
C THR A 143 -7.16 1.65 3.05
N ARG A 144 -7.92 1.82 1.98
CA ARG A 144 -9.29 2.35 1.97
C ARG A 144 -10.33 1.24 1.82
N SER A 145 -9.87 -0.02 1.72
CA SER A 145 -10.78 -1.16 1.55
C SER A 145 -11.58 -1.41 2.82
N ALA A 146 -12.90 -1.56 2.64
CA ALA A 146 -13.78 -2.06 3.69
C ALA A 146 -13.65 -3.59 3.89
N GLN A 147 -13.02 -4.30 2.93
CA GLN A 147 -12.83 -5.75 2.97
C GLN A 147 -11.43 -6.08 3.50
N ILE A 148 -11.29 -6.10 4.81
CA ILE A 148 -10.04 -6.47 5.48
C ILE A 148 -10.22 -7.87 6.07
N PRO A 149 -9.35 -8.84 5.73
CA PRO A 149 -9.41 -10.19 6.30
C PRO A 149 -9.31 -10.18 7.83
N ASP A 150 -10.05 -11.06 8.50
CA ASP A 150 -10.02 -11.23 9.97
C ASP A 150 -8.63 -11.60 10.53
N THR A 151 -7.72 -12.04 9.67
CA THR A 151 -6.33 -12.35 10.02
C THR A 151 -5.46 -11.11 10.20
N LEU A 152 -5.97 -9.93 9.80
CA LEU A 152 -5.28 -8.66 9.92
C LEU A 152 -5.95 -7.79 10.98
N THR A 153 -5.12 -7.06 11.71
CA THR A 153 -5.57 -5.97 12.57
C THR A 153 -5.74 -4.71 11.74
N SER A 154 -6.84 -4.01 11.94
CA SER A 154 -7.15 -2.75 11.27
C SER A 154 -7.38 -1.65 12.30
N THR A 155 -6.73 -0.51 12.10
CA THR A 155 -6.90 0.68 12.94
C THR A 155 -7.22 1.87 12.05
N LEU A 156 -8.32 2.57 12.35
CA LEU A 156 -8.67 3.81 11.65
C LEU A 156 -7.60 4.87 11.94
N LEU A 157 -6.97 5.39 10.87
CA LEU A 157 -6.04 6.52 10.96
C LEU A 157 -6.79 7.84 10.92
N TYR A 158 -7.62 8.03 9.91
CA TYR A 158 -8.45 9.22 9.71
C TYR A 158 -9.57 8.93 8.71
N SER A 159 -10.58 9.80 8.72
CA SER A 159 -11.61 9.85 7.68
C SER A 159 -11.38 11.07 6.81
N GLU A 160 -11.52 10.92 5.51
CA GLU A 160 -11.22 11.92 4.51
C GLU A 160 -12.44 12.27 3.67
N GLU A 161 -12.70 13.58 3.52
CA GLU A 161 -13.75 14.09 2.62
C GLU A 161 -13.32 13.96 1.15
N LEU A 162 -14.30 13.73 0.28
CA LEU A 162 -14.12 13.77 -1.16
C LEU A 162 -14.64 15.10 -1.70
N VAL A 163 -13.91 15.68 -2.65
CA VAL A 163 -14.21 17.00 -3.22
C VAL A 163 -14.32 16.93 -4.74
N LEU A 164 -15.06 17.89 -5.30
CA LEU A 164 -15.17 18.07 -6.74
C LEU A 164 -14.09 19.05 -7.22
N VAL A 165 -13.29 18.61 -8.19
CA VAL A 165 -12.34 19.46 -8.91
C VAL A 165 -12.90 19.80 -10.29
N ILE A 166 -12.90 21.09 -10.62
CA ILE A 166 -13.46 21.64 -11.85
C ILE A 166 -12.46 22.58 -12.52
N PRO A 167 -12.55 22.78 -13.85
CA PRO A 167 -11.84 23.89 -14.50
C PRO A 167 -12.32 25.23 -13.95
N LYS A 168 -11.43 26.20 -13.79
CA LYS A 168 -11.77 27.54 -13.26
C LYS A 168 -12.86 28.28 -14.05
N LYS A 169 -13.03 27.92 -15.33
CA LYS A 169 -14.09 28.48 -16.21
C LYS A 169 -15.43 27.74 -16.09
N HIS A 170 -15.52 26.71 -15.23
CA HIS A 170 -16.74 25.95 -15.06
C HIS A 170 -17.82 26.79 -14.35
N PRO A 171 -19.12 26.67 -14.69
CA PRO A 171 -20.20 27.44 -14.05
C PRO A 171 -20.29 27.27 -12.53
N LEU A 172 -19.84 26.13 -11.99
CA LEU A 172 -19.82 25.88 -10.55
C LEU A 172 -18.68 26.61 -9.82
N ASN A 173 -17.78 27.32 -10.54
CA ASN A 173 -16.65 28.00 -9.90
C ASN A 173 -17.08 29.13 -8.92
N GLU A 174 -18.29 29.65 -9.11
CA GLU A 174 -18.85 30.68 -8.21
C GLU A 174 -19.49 30.08 -6.94
N LYS A 175 -19.64 28.75 -6.90
CA LYS A 175 -20.21 28.04 -5.74
C LYS A 175 -19.11 27.57 -4.79
N SER A 176 -19.33 27.75 -3.49
CA SER A 176 -18.47 27.19 -2.45
C SER A 176 -18.73 25.70 -2.22
N PHE A 177 -19.93 25.22 -2.58
CA PHE A 177 -20.34 23.83 -2.43
C PHE A 177 -21.36 23.44 -3.47
N VAL A 178 -21.49 22.13 -3.69
CA VAL A 178 -22.51 21.50 -4.53
C VAL A 178 -23.11 20.33 -3.74
N SER A 179 -24.44 20.12 -3.85
CA SER A 179 -25.04 18.95 -3.22
C SER A 179 -24.66 17.68 -4.01
N PHE A 180 -24.58 16.54 -3.32
CA PHE A 180 -24.29 15.26 -4.00
C PHE A 180 -25.34 14.98 -5.11
N ARG A 181 -26.58 15.38 -4.91
CA ARG A 181 -27.66 15.22 -5.90
C ARG A 181 -27.43 16.05 -7.17
N GLU A 182 -26.82 17.24 -7.05
CA GLU A 182 -26.51 18.09 -8.20
C GLU A 182 -25.42 17.48 -9.09
N LEU A 183 -24.60 16.54 -8.55
CA LEU A 183 -23.60 15.81 -9.35
C LEU A 183 -24.25 15.01 -10.49
N ALA A 184 -25.47 14.49 -10.30
CA ALA A 184 -26.18 13.74 -11.34
C ALA A 184 -26.50 14.60 -12.59
N GLY A 185 -26.53 15.92 -12.46
CA GLY A 185 -26.70 16.87 -13.58
C GLY A 185 -25.39 17.21 -14.29
N LEU A 186 -24.25 16.77 -13.80
CA LEU A 186 -22.96 17.04 -14.44
C LEU A 186 -22.65 15.97 -15.48
N SER A 187 -22.05 16.39 -16.58
CA SER A 187 -21.55 15.48 -17.61
C SER A 187 -20.06 15.18 -17.39
N ARG A 188 -19.63 13.98 -17.74
CA ARG A 188 -18.22 13.56 -17.74
C ARG A 188 -17.56 13.68 -16.37
N ILE A 189 -18.16 13.05 -15.36
CA ILE A 189 -17.53 12.96 -14.03
C ILE A 189 -16.46 11.88 -14.07
N MET A 190 -15.23 12.24 -13.77
CA MET A 190 -14.13 11.31 -13.53
C MET A 190 -13.99 11.08 -12.03
N VAL A 191 -13.77 9.85 -11.62
CA VAL A 191 -13.61 9.49 -10.22
C VAL A 191 -12.22 8.88 -10.04
N SER A 192 -11.45 9.38 -9.08
CA SER A 192 -10.16 8.78 -8.72
C SER A 192 -10.35 7.31 -8.34
N CYS A 193 -9.43 6.44 -8.74
CA CYS A 193 -9.46 5.02 -8.38
C CYS A 193 -9.64 4.80 -6.88
N SER A 194 -8.96 5.62 -6.08
CA SER A 194 -8.98 5.54 -4.62
C SER A 194 -10.34 5.77 -3.98
N CYS A 195 -11.24 6.49 -4.63
CA CYS A 195 -12.57 6.82 -4.08
C CYS A 195 -13.76 6.29 -4.91
N ARG A 196 -13.49 5.51 -5.96
CA ARG A 196 -14.55 5.00 -6.87
C ARG A 196 -15.60 4.19 -6.12
N GLU A 197 -15.16 3.27 -5.23
CA GLU A 197 -16.07 2.43 -4.46
C GLU A 197 -16.96 3.27 -3.52
N SER A 198 -16.38 4.23 -2.80
CA SER A 198 -17.10 5.14 -1.91
C SER A 198 -18.15 5.95 -2.68
N ILE A 199 -17.79 6.54 -3.80
CA ILE A 199 -18.73 7.31 -4.63
C ILE A 199 -19.87 6.43 -5.18
N LYS A 200 -19.57 5.19 -5.56
CA LYS A 200 -20.58 4.23 -5.99
C LYS A 200 -21.58 3.93 -4.88
N ILE A 201 -21.11 3.64 -3.67
CA ILE A 201 -21.96 3.39 -2.49
C ILE A 201 -22.87 4.59 -2.20
N TYR A 202 -22.31 5.82 -2.21
CA TYR A 202 -23.12 7.03 -2.01
C TYR A 202 -24.17 7.21 -3.12
N SER A 203 -23.80 7.00 -4.37
CA SER A 203 -24.72 7.11 -5.51
C SER A 203 -25.87 6.12 -5.40
N GLU A 204 -25.56 4.85 -5.12
CA GLU A 204 -26.56 3.78 -4.97
C GLU A 204 -27.51 4.04 -3.80
N SER A 205 -26.97 4.49 -2.65
CA SER A 205 -27.77 4.80 -1.44
C SER A 205 -28.79 5.93 -1.69
N LEU A 206 -28.49 6.83 -2.61
CA LEU A 206 -29.37 7.97 -2.99
C LEU A 206 -30.22 7.68 -4.22
N GLY A 207 -30.07 6.50 -4.85
CA GLY A 207 -30.74 6.15 -6.11
C GLY A 207 -30.32 7.03 -7.28
N LEU A 208 -29.07 7.51 -7.27
CA LEU A 208 -28.52 8.40 -8.29
C LEU A 208 -27.64 7.62 -9.28
N SER A 209 -27.64 8.06 -10.53
CA SER A 209 -26.68 7.62 -11.55
C SER A 209 -25.83 8.82 -11.96
N LEU A 210 -24.53 8.73 -11.76
CA LEU A 210 -23.59 9.75 -12.20
C LEU A 210 -23.17 9.48 -13.65
N SER A 211 -23.04 10.55 -14.44
CA SER A 211 -22.57 10.47 -15.83
C SER A 211 -21.05 10.37 -15.84
N GLU A 212 -20.53 9.15 -15.89
CA GLU A 212 -19.10 8.90 -15.93
C GLU A 212 -18.48 9.30 -17.28
N ALA A 213 -17.24 9.77 -17.24
CA ALA A 213 -16.45 10.00 -18.44
C ALA A 213 -15.94 8.67 -19.02
N ASN A 214 -15.86 8.57 -20.34
CA ASN A 214 -15.32 7.39 -21.05
C ASN A 214 -13.77 7.34 -20.98
N ILE A 215 -13.19 7.80 -19.88
CA ILE A 215 -11.75 7.83 -19.66
C ILE A 215 -11.49 7.28 -18.25
N GLU A 216 -10.67 6.24 -18.19
CA GLU A 216 -10.20 5.67 -16.94
C GLU A 216 -8.70 5.89 -16.79
N THR A 217 -8.27 6.29 -15.61
CA THR A 217 -6.86 6.40 -15.25
C THR A 217 -6.66 6.01 -13.79
N LYS A 218 -5.56 5.34 -13.52
CA LYS A 218 -5.12 5.03 -12.14
C LYS A 218 -4.32 6.18 -11.52
N SER A 219 -3.81 7.09 -12.35
CA SER A 219 -3.00 8.22 -11.92
C SER A 219 -3.87 9.42 -11.60
N SER A 220 -3.89 9.84 -10.34
CA SER A 220 -4.56 11.06 -9.90
C SER A 220 -4.01 12.31 -10.61
N ILE A 221 -2.70 12.34 -10.91
CA ILE A 221 -2.07 13.43 -11.66
C ILE A 221 -2.62 13.49 -13.11
N SER A 222 -2.75 12.33 -13.76
CA SER A 222 -3.31 12.27 -15.13
C SER A 222 -4.78 12.68 -15.15
N LEU A 223 -5.55 12.29 -14.11
CA LEU A 223 -6.94 12.68 -13.95
C LEU A 223 -7.08 14.21 -13.83
N LEU A 224 -6.26 14.84 -13.00
CA LEU A 224 -6.24 16.30 -12.85
C LEU A 224 -5.83 17.02 -14.14
N SER A 225 -4.89 16.45 -14.90
CA SER A 225 -4.52 16.97 -16.22
C SER A 225 -5.68 16.94 -17.20
N LEU A 226 -6.52 15.89 -17.17
CA LEU A 226 -7.74 15.82 -18.01
C LEU A 226 -8.75 16.91 -17.62
N VAL A 227 -8.97 17.13 -16.32
CA VAL A 227 -9.84 18.23 -15.84
C VAL A 227 -9.29 19.58 -16.30
N TYR A 228 -8.00 19.81 -16.13
CA TYR A 228 -7.32 21.03 -16.58
C TYR A 228 -7.57 21.33 -18.08
N ASN A 229 -7.52 20.29 -18.91
CA ASN A 229 -7.76 20.41 -20.36
C ASN A 229 -9.26 20.40 -20.74
N GLY A 230 -10.16 20.51 -19.77
CA GLY A 230 -11.60 20.65 -20.02
C GLY A 230 -12.34 19.37 -20.45
N HIS A 231 -11.75 18.19 -20.17
CA HIS A 231 -12.39 16.90 -20.49
C HIS A 231 -13.49 16.49 -19.50
N GLY A 232 -13.82 17.34 -18.52
CA GLY A 232 -14.87 17.10 -17.54
C GLY A 232 -14.49 17.63 -16.16
N VAL A 233 -15.08 17.05 -15.13
CA VAL A 233 -14.83 17.34 -13.72
C VAL A 233 -14.36 16.08 -13.01
N ALA A 234 -13.72 16.20 -11.85
CA ALA A 234 -13.24 15.02 -11.12
C ALA A 234 -13.66 15.03 -9.65
N ILE A 235 -13.94 13.86 -9.10
CA ILE A 235 -14.07 13.66 -7.66
C ILE A 235 -12.78 13.01 -7.16
N ILE A 236 -12.14 13.64 -6.19
CA ILE A 236 -10.85 13.23 -5.61
C ILE A 236 -10.88 13.34 -4.09
N PRO A 237 -9.98 12.64 -3.38
CA PRO A 237 -9.72 12.88 -1.97
C PRO A 237 -9.24 14.31 -1.69
N LEU A 238 -9.63 14.86 -0.54
CA LEU A 238 -9.23 16.23 -0.14
C LEU A 238 -7.71 16.35 0.04
N SER A 239 -7.02 15.31 0.49
CA SER A 239 -5.55 15.28 0.63
C SER A 239 -4.81 15.52 -0.68
N LEU A 240 -5.43 15.21 -1.84
CA LEU A 240 -4.85 15.50 -3.15
C LEU A 240 -4.93 16.97 -3.54
N VAL A 241 -5.69 17.78 -2.83
CA VAL A 241 -5.90 19.20 -3.16
C VAL A 241 -4.59 19.97 -3.10
N ASP A 242 -3.73 19.69 -2.13
CA ASP A 242 -2.43 20.38 -1.99
C ASP A 242 -1.49 20.07 -3.17
N PHE A 243 -1.70 18.95 -3.86
CA PHE A 243 -0.98 18.60 -5.10
C PHE A 243 -1.59 19.27 -6.34
N VAL A 244 -2.81 19.83 -6.22
CA VAL A 244 -3.55 20.50 -7.32
C VAL A 244 -3.15 21.99 -7.45
N ASN A 245 -2.04 22.43 -6.91
CA ASN A 245 -1.62 23.84 -6.96
C ASN A 245 -1.52 24.37 -8.40
N ASN A 246 -2.69 24.58 -9.00
CA ASN A 246 -2.87 25.01 -10.39
C ASN A 246 -3.96 26.08 -10.45
N ASP A 247 -3.56 27.32 -10.76
CA ASP A 247 -4.46 28.48 -10.88
C ASP A 247 -5.65 28.30 -11.82
N ASN A 248 -5.65 27.26 -12.64
CA ASN A 248 -6.72 26.96 -13.62
C ASN A 248 -7.72 25.92 -13.14
N LEU A 249 -7.55 25.37 -11.96
CA LEU A 249 -8.49 24.46 -11.32
C LEU A 249 -9.14 25.11 -10.10
N SER A 250 -10.35 24.69 -9.80
CA SER A 250 -11.07 25.10 -8.59
C SER A 250 -11.65 23.87 -7.90
N ILE A 251 -11.76 23.99 -6.58
CA ILE A 251 -12.24 22.95 -5.70
C ILE A 251 -13.59 23.38 -5.15
N VAL A 252 -14.58 22.51 -5.27
CA VAL A 252 -15.93 22.72 -4.75
C VAL A 252 -16.23 21.59 -3.78
N ARG A 253 -16.66 21.93 -2.56
CA ARG A 253 -17.07 20.91 -1.59
C ARG A 253 -18.35 20.24 -2.01
N ILE A 254 -18.45 18.93 -1.75
CA ILE A 254 -19.67 18.16 -1.96
C ILE A 254 -20.38 18.01 -0.60
N ILE A 255 -21.68 18.34 -0.58
CA ILE A 255 -22.51 18.28 0.64
C ILE A 255 -23.81 17.52 0.36
N ASP A 256 -24.58 17.19 1.38
CA ASP A 256 -25.92 16.60 1.35
C ASP A 256 -26.06 15.30 0.52
N PRO A 257 -25.33 14.21 0.89
CA PRO A 257 -24.34 14.10 1.95
C PRO A 257 -22.95 14.50 1.49
N THR A 258 -22.05 14.77 2.47
CA THR A 258 -20.61 14.90 2.19
C THR A 258 -20.01 13.52 2.04
N PRO A 259 -19.53 13.13 0.86
CA PRO A 259 -18.93 11.82 0.68
C PRO A 259 -17.58 11.78 1.40
N SER A 260 -17.33 10.72 2.12
CA SER A 260 -16.08 10.49 2.85
C SER A 260 -15.65 9.03 2.72
N GLN A 261 -14.43 8.76 3.10
CA GLN A 261 -13.88 7.42 3.16
C GLN A 261 -12.90 7.28 4.33
N ASP A 262 -12.88 6.10 4.91
CA ASP A 262 -11.99 5.78 6.00
C ASP A 262 -10.67 5.23 5.47
N ILE A 263 -9.58 5.75 6.04
CA ILE A 263 -8.22 5.30 5.76
C ILE A 263 -7.74 4.51 6.97
N ASN A 264 -7.43 3.26 6.74
CA ASN A 264 -7.06 2.32 7.77
C ASN A 264 -5.60 1.89 7.64
N LEU A 265 -4.92 1.79 8.78
CA LEU A 265 -3.65 1.10 8.92
C LEU A 265 -3.94 -0.37 9.19
N ILE A 266 -3.32 -1.25 8.41
CA ILE A 266 -3.48 -2.69 8.53
C ILE A 266 -2.14 -3.37 8.75
N HIS A 267 -2.14 -4.42 9.56
CA HIS A 267 -0.97 -5.26 9.84
C HIS A 267 -1.40 -6.64 10.35
N PHE A 268 -0.50 -7.59 10.41
CA PHE A 268 -0.72 -8.80 11.17
C PHE A 268 -0.83 -8.50 12.68
N ASP A 269 -1.39 -9.44 13.46
CA ASP A 269 -1.33 -9.42 14.93
C ASP A 269 0.08 -9.02 15.41
N ASP A 270 0.20 -8.22 16.45
CA ASP A 270 1.44 -7.60 16.94
C ASP A 270 2.60 -8.59 17.14
N LYS A 271 2.27 -9.84 17.49
CA LYS A 271 3.26 -10.92 17.65
C LYS A 271 3.97 -11.32 16.34
N PHE A 272 3.41 -10.93 15.18
CA PHE A 272 3.99 -11.19 13.87
C PHE A 272 4.62 -9.96 13.23
N LEU A 273 4.58 -8.81 13.91
CA LEU A 273 5.24 -7.61 13.44
C LEU A 273 6.77 -7.71 13.63
N SER A 274 7.51 -7.16 12.67
CA SER A 274 8.95 -6.99 12.82
C SER A 274 9.28 -6.06 13.99
N PHE A 275 10.48 -6.20 14.57
CA PHE A 275 10.95 -5.33 15.63
C PHE A 275 10.81 -3.84 15.28
N ALA A 276 11.20 -3.45 14.07
CA ALA A 276 11.09 -2.08 13.60
C ALA A 276 9.63 -1.61 13.46
N ALA A 277 8.74 -2.48 12.98
CA ALA A 277 7.32 -2.18 12.85
C ALA A 277 6.65 -1.98 14.22
N ARG A 278 6.98 -2.81 15.21
CA ARG A 278 6.49 -2.65 16.60
C ARG A 278 6.87 -1.29 17.18
N ILE A 279 8.13 -0.87 17.03
CA ILE A 279 8.60 0.44 17.51
C ILE A 279 7.88 1.58 16.78
N PHE A 280 7.69 1.47 15.46
CA PHE A 280 6.98 2.47 14.68
C PHE A 280 5.52 2.62 15.13
N MET A 281 4.81 1.50 15.32
CA MET A 281 3.43 1.47 15.81
C MET A 281 3.29 2.09 17.20
N GLN A 282 4.23 1.80 18.12
CA GLN A 282 4.25 2.43 19.45
C GLN A 282 4.34 3.96 19.34
N LYS A 283 5.18 4.46 18.42
CA LYS A 283 5.32 5.92 18.21
C LYS A 283 4.14 6.54 17.49
N LEU A 284 3.51 5.83 16.57
CA LEU A 284 2.31 6.29 15.87
C LEU A 284 1.12 6.46 16.85
N ASN A 285 1.03 5.59 17.87
CA ASN A 285 0.00 5.60 18.89
C ASN A 285 0.32 6.50 20.09
N ASP A 286 1.50 7.12 20.16
CA ASP A 286 1.92 7.99 21.27
C ASP A 286 1.11 9.30 21.26
N PRO A 287 0.48 9.69 22.40
CA PRO A 287 -0.37 10.88 22.48
C PRO A 287 0.37 12.21 22.32
N GLU A 288 1.69 12.27 22.30
CA GLU A 288 2.43 13.44 21.80
C GLU A 288 2.28 13.60 20.28
N LYS A 289 1.03 13.45 19.81
CA LYS A 289 0.67 13.58 18.40
C LYS A 289 1.09 14.94 17.88
N VAL A 290 1.78 14.92 16.75
CA VAL A 290 2.03 16.06 15.89
C VAL A 290 0.75 16.86 15.74
N SER A 291 0.64 17.98 16.45
CA SER A 291 -0.25 19.07 16.03
C SER A 291 0.31 19.58 14.70
N VAL A 292 -0.39 19.21 13.63
CA VAL A 292 -0.18 19.76 12.28
C VAL A 292 -0.67 21.17 12.22
#